data_18acc938af8d6555b6fa9584422e36ec
#
_entry.id   18acc938af8d6555b6fa9584422e36ec
#
_cell.length_a   1.000
_cell.length_b   1.000
_cell.length_c   1.000
_cell.angle_alpha   90.00
_cell.angle_beta   90.00
_cell.angle_gamma   90.00
#
_symmetry.space_group_name_H-M   'P 1'
#
loop_
_entity.id
_entity.type
_entity.pdbx_description
1 polymer ?
#
loop_
_entity_poly.entity_id
_entity_poly.type
_entity_poly.pdbx_seq_one_letter_code
_entity_poly.pdbx_strand_id
1 'polypeptide(L)'
;MYLIRYRKKLVKKRNNRPKNTMNKIWLINDYKDQAGDNGEYFFRYLIKAKPKHIDYYFIIEKNCSDYNRLKVYGNVVDIKSTEHLKHFLNADKIIIYLISIILI
;
A
#
# COMPACT_ATOMS: atom_id res chain seq x y z
N MET A 1 1.35 -1.73 -17.36
CA MET A 1 0.44 -2.47 -18.27
C MET A 1 0.12 -3.85 -17.74
N TYR A 2 1.14 -4.65 -17.45
CA TYR A 2 0.95 -5.99 -16.87
C TYR A 2 0.16 -5.98 -15.56
N LEU A 3 0.52 -5.09 -14.64
CA LEU A 3 -0.15 -5.00 -13.33
C LEU A 3 -1.62 -4.59 -13.45
N ILE A 4 -1.95 -3.75 -14.42
CA ILE A 4 -3.33 -3.31 -14.62
C ILE A 4 -4.21 -4.46 -15.10
N ARG A 5 -3.73 -5.27 -16.04
CA ARG A 5 -4.47 -6.44 -16.53
C ARG A 5 -4.68 -7.47 -15.42
N TYR A 6 -3.65 -7.70 -14.63
CA TYR A 6 -3.71 -8.66 -13.53
C TYR A 6 -4.69 -8.18 -12.46
N ARG A 7 -4.68 -6.89 -12.15
CA ARG A 7 -5.63 -6.29 -11.23
C ARG A 7 -7.07 -6.51 -11.67
N LYS A 8 -7.37 -6.31 -12.96
CA LYS A 8 -8.73 -6.49 -13.47
C LYS A 8 -9.27 -7.91 -13.26
N LYS A 9 -8.42 -8.93 -13.43
CA LYS A 9 -8.80 -10.33 -13.20
C LYS A 9 -9.16 -10.59 -11.73
N LEU A 10 -8.46 -9.98 -10.81
CA LEU A 10 -8.61 -10.26 -9.39
C LEU A 10 -9.65 -9.37 -8.71
N VAL A 11 -9.99 -8.24 -9.29
CA VAL A 11 -11.11 -7.42 -8.81
C VAL A 11 -12.41 -8.22 -8.84
N LYS A 12 -12.61 -9.10 -9.82
CA LYS A 12 -13.79 -9.97 -9.85
C LYS A 12 -13.85 -10.92 -8.65
N LYS A 13 -12.71 -11.50 -8.25
CA LYS A 13 -12.66 -12.35 -7.05
C LYS A 13 -12.90 -11.53 -5.79
N ARG A 14 -12.36 -10.35 -5.72
CA ARG A 14 -12.55 -9.45 -4.58
C ARG A 14 -14.01 -9.10 -4.37
N ASN A 15 -14.74 -8.82 -5.44
CA ASN A 15 -16.15 -8.41 -5.35
C ASN A 15 -17.07 -9.52 -4.83
N ASN A 16 -16.59 -10.77 -4.79
CA ASN A 16 -17.33 -11.89 -4.24
C ASN A 16 -17.08 -12.08 -2.73
N ARG A 17 -16.22 -11.26 -2.11
CA ARG A 17 -15.97 -11.36 -0.67
C ARG A 17 -17.09 -10.67 0.11
N PRO A 18 -17.42 -11.20 1.32
CA PRO A 18 -18.36 -10.50 2.20
C PRO A 18 -17.80 -9.13 2.58
N LYS A 19 -18.49 -8.08 2.17
CA LYS A 19 -17.99 -6.70 2.34
C LYS A 19 -17.90 -6.26 3.79
N ASN A 20 -18.72 -6.82 4.65
CA ASN A 20 -18.80 -6.43 6.07
C ASN A 20 -17.79 -7.12 6.96
N THR A 21 -17.02 -8.08 6.44
CA THR A 21 -16.04 -8.84 7.23
C THR A 21 -14.59 -8.51 6.89
N MET A 22 -14.36 -7.65 5.89
CA MET A 22 -13.04 -7.35 5.39
C MET A 22 -12.66 -5.90 5.65
N ASN A 23 -11.47 -5.70 6.18
CA ASN A 23 -10.92 -4.35 6.30
C ASN A 23 -10.57 -3.80 4.91
N LYS A 24 -10.64 -2.48 4.78
CA LYS A 24 -10.14 -1.81 3.59
C LYS A 24 -8.62 -1.87 3.57
N ILE A 25 -8.05 -2.00 2.40
CA ILE A 25 -6.59 -2.07 2.22
C ILE A 25 -6.11 -0.78 1.56
N TRP A 26 -5.20 -0.08 2.24
CA TRP A 26 -4.57 1.14 1.75
C TRP A 26 -3.09 0.88 1.53
N LEU A 27 -2.62 1.18 0.32
CA LEU A 27 -1.19 1.12 0.00
C LEU A 27 -0.65 2.53 -0.10
N ILE A 28 0.48 2.78 0.54
CA ILE A 28 1.07 4.11 0.66
C ILE A 28 2.52 4.02 0.20
N ASN A 29 2.97 4.97 -0.60
CA ASN A 29 4.39 5.07 -0.92
C ASN A 29 4.75 6.49 -1.34
N ASP A 30 6.05 6.82 -1.25
CA ASP A 30 6.61 8.05 -1.81
C ASP A 30 7.20 7.76 -3.18
N TYR A 31 8.36 7.13 -3.20
CA TYR A 31 9.01 6.67 -4.41
C TYR A 31 9.24 5.17 -4.30
N LYS A 32 9.58 4.54 -5.43
CA LYS A 32 9.86 3.11 -5.48
C LYS A 32 10.94 2.69 -4.48
N ASP A 33 11.99 3.50 -4.35
CA ASP A 33 13.21 3.18 -3.61
C ASP A 33 13.59 4.23 -2.58
N GLN A 34 12.67 5.08 -2.17
CA GLN A 34 12.94 6.17 -1.25
C GLN A 34 11.68 6.52 -0.47
N ALA A 35 11.85 6.81 0.82
CA ALA A 35 10.80 7.33 1.68
C ALA A 35 11.20 8.73 2.17
N GLY A 36 10.56 9.22 3.23
CA GLY A 36 10.91 10.50 3.82
C GLY A 36 10.11 11.66 3.28
N ASP A 37 9.07 11.40 2.51
CA ASP A 37 8.19 12.43 1.98
C ASP A 37 6.78 12.28 2.58
N ASN A 38 5.79 12.92 1.99
CA ASN A 38 4.43 12.96 2.53
C ASN A 38 3.81 11.57 2.73
N GLY A 39 4.17 10.60 1.89
CA GLY A 39 3.70 9.21 2.06
C GLY A 39 4.16 8.62 3.38
N GLU A 40 5.43 8.78 3.72
CA GLU A 40 5.95 8.28 4.99
C GLU A 40 5.28 9.00 6.17
N TYR A 41 5.10 10.30 6.11
CA TYR A 41 4.45 11.05 7.20
C TYR A 41 3.02 10.58 7.40
N PHE A 42 2.29 10.34 6.32
CA PHE A 42 0.94 9.82 6.40
C PHE A 42 0.91 8.41 6.99
N PHE A 43 1.83 7.54 6.57
CA PHE A 43 1.95 6.19 7.11
C PHE A 43 2.20 6.23 8.61
N ARG A 44 3.12 7.10 9.07
CA ARG A 44 3.41 7.24 10.49
C ARG A 44 2.22 7.78 11.27
N TYR A 45 1.44 8.67 10.66
CA TYR A 45 0.19 9.13 11.25
C TYR A 45 -0.78 7.97 11.47
N LEU A 46 -0.92 7.08 10.48
CA LEU A 46 -1.82 5.93 10.60
C LEU A 46 -1.36 4.97 11.70
N ILE A 47 -0.05 4.79 11.86
CA ILE A 47 0.47 3.95 12.94
C ILE A 47 0.06 4.49 14.31
N LYS A 48 0.05 5.80 14.50
CA LYS A 48 -0.40 6.42 15.74
C LYS A 48 -1.91 6.38 15.89
N ALA A 49 -2.63 6.68 14.82
CA ALA A 49 -4.09 6.78 14.84
C ALA A 49 -4.77 5.43 15.00
N LYS A 50 -4.15 4.36 14.50
CA LYS A 50 -4.68 2.99 14.57
C LYS A 50 -6.13 2.92 14.10
N PRO A 51 -6.42 3.34 12.85
CA PRO A 51 -7.80 3.36 12.36
C PRO A 51 -8.38 1.95 12.34
N LYS A 52 -9.63 1.84 12.75
CA LYS A 52 -10.34 0.56 12.71
C LYS A 52 -10.77 0.26 11.28
N HIS A 53 -10.73 -1.02 10.92
CA HIS A 53 -11.21 -1.51 9.62
C HIS A 53 -10.39 -1.03 8.42
N ILE A 54 -9.14 -0.61 8.66
CA ILE A 54 -8.21 -0.26 7.60
C ILE A 54 -6.89 -0.98 7.85
N ASP A 55 -6.47 -1.76 6.87
CA ASP A 55 -5.13 -2.35 6.82
C ASP A 55 -4.28 -1.46 5.92
N TYR A 56 -3.21 -0.91 6.44
CA TYR A 56 -2.36 0.01 5.70
C TYR A 56 -0.95 -0.54 5.60
N TYR A 57 -0.32 -0.35 4.43
CA TYR A 57 1.02 -0.87 4.15
C TYR A 57 1.82 0.20 3.44
N PHE A 58 3.08 0.33 3.83
CA PHE A 58 4.02 1.18 3.12
C PHE A 58 4.82 0.34 2.14
N ILE A 59 4.80 0.72 0.87
CA ILE A 59 5.41 -0.05 -0.21
C ILE A 59 6.71 0.61 -0.62
N ILE A 60 7.80 -0.14 -0.57
CA ILE A 60 9.13 0.37 -0.89
C ILE A 60 10.05 -0.79 -1.27
N GLU A 61 11.08 -0.52 -2.05
CA GLU A 61 12.02 -1.55 -2.49
C GLU A 61 12.88 -2.02 -1.31
N LYS A 62 12.96 -3.33 -1.11
CA LYS A 62 13.68 -3.95 0.00
C LYS A 62 15.16 -3.57 0.03
N ASN A 63 15.77 -3.37 -1.13
CA ASN A 63 17.21 -3.11 -1.22
C ASN A 63 17.60 -1.66 -0.97
N CYS A 64 16.64 -0.76 -0.75
CA CYS A 64 16.94 0.64 -0.49
C CYS A 64 17.26 0.87 1.00
N SER A 65 17.96 1.95 1.29
CA SER A 65 18.39 2.27 2.67
C SER A 65 17.24 2.54 3.61
N ASP A 66 16.11 3.03 3.11
CA ASP A 66 14.96 3.38 3.96
C ASP A 66 14.13 2.17 4.38
N TYR A 67 14.26 1.04 3.69
CA TYR A 67 13.44 -0.14 3.99
C TYR A 67 13.64 -0.62 5.43
N ASN A 68 14.91 -0.82 5.84
CA ASN A 68 15.19 -1.33 7.19
C ASN A 68 14.79 -0.34 8.27
N ARG A 69 14.94 0.95 8.00
CA ARG A 69 14.51 2.01 8.91
C ARG A 69 13.01 1.96 9.15
N LEU A 70 12.24 1.78 8.09
CA LEU A 70 10.77 1.76 8.16
C LEU A 70 10.23 0.43 8.67
N LYS A 71 10.95 -0.66 8.47
CA LYS A 71 10.50 -2.01 8.84
C LYS A 71 10.18 -2.13 10.33
N VAL A 72 10.82 -1.31 11.16
CA VAL A 72 10.56 -1.33 12.61
C VAL A 72 9.12 -0.93 12.96
N TYR A 73 8.45 -0.20 12.08
CA TYR A 73 7.05 0.15 12.31
C TYR A 73 6.08 -1.00 12.00
N GLY A 74 6.54 -2.07 11.33
CA GLY A 74 5.65 -3.11 10.79
C GLY A 74 4.96 -2.62 9.52
N ASN A 75 4.24 -3.49 8.86
CA ASN A 75 3.41 -3.15 7.68
C ASN A 75 4.19 -2.49 6.53
N VAL A 76 5.46 -2.83 6.38
CA VAL A 76 6.30 -2.37 5.27
C VAL A 76 6.51 -3.55 4.34
N VAL A 77 6.22 -3.37 3.07
CA VAL A 77 6.17 -4.45 2.08
C VAL A 77 7.09 -4.11 0.91
N ASP A 78 7.88 -5.10 0.49
CA ASP A 78 8.77 -4.96 -0.67
C ASP A 78 7.95 -4.86 -1.95
N ILE A 79 8.20 -3.79 -2.73
CA ILE A 79 7.47 -3.53 -3.98
C ILE A 79 7.61 -4.68 -4.99
N LYS A 80 8.68 -5.46 -4.89
CA LYS A 80 8.93 -6.59 -5.80
C LYS A 80 8.41 -7.92 -5.27
N SER A 81 7.71 -7.93 -4.14
CA SER A 81 7.26 -9.16 -3.51
C SER A 81 5.88 -9.60 -4.02
N THR A 82 5.60 -10.90 -3.83
CA THR A 82 4.26 -11.43 -4.10
C THR A 82 3.25 -10.87 -3.10
N GLU A 83 3.69 -10.54 -1.89
CA GLU A 83 2.84 -9.90 -0.90
C GLU A 83 2.34 -8.54 -1.39
N HIS A 84 3.23 -7.73 -2.00
CA HIS A 84 2.82 -6.47 -2.60
C HIS A 84 1.78 -6.68 -3.69
N LEU A 85 2.02 -7.65 -4.58
CA LEU A 85 1.09 -7.94 -5.65
C LEU A 85 -0.29 -8.30 -5.10
N LYS A 86 -0.33 -9.16 -4.10
CA LYS A 86 -1.58 -9.57 -3.46
C LYS A 86 -2.34 -8.36 -2.88
N HIS A 87 -1.65 -7.50 -2.16
CA HIS A 87 -2.29 -6.30 -1.59
C HIS A 87 -2.69 -5.31 -2.67
N PHE A 88 -1.86 -5.13 -3.69
CA PHE A 88 -2.18 -4.23 -4.82
C PHE A 88 -3.50 -4.63 -5.49
N LEU A 89 -3.69 -5.93 -5.69
CA LEU A 89 -4.89 -6.43 -6.35
C LEU A 89 -6.16 -6.26 -5.53
N ASN A 90 -6.03 -6.19 -4.22
CA ASN A 90 -7.14 -6.03 -3.29
C ASN A 90 -7.22 -4.63 -2.69
N ALA A 91 -6.40 -3.70 -3.15
CA ALA A 91 -6.34 -2.37 -2.56
C ALA A 91 -7.61 -1.57 -2.83
N ASP A 92 -8.09 -0.91 -1.80
CA ASP A 92 -9.19 0.05 -1.90
C ASP A 92 -8.67 1.44 -2.23
N LYS A 93 -7.49 1.80 -1.72
CA LYS A 93 -6.82 3.06 -2.04
C LYS A 93 -5.34 2.84 -2.26
N ILE A 94 -4.79 3.54 -3.25
CA ILE A 94 -3.36 3.60 -3.51
C ILE A 94 -2.97 5.07 -3.40
N ILE A 95 -2.17 5.38 -2.39
CA ILE A 95 -1.80 6.76 -2.05
C ILE A 95 -0.32 6.95 -2.39
N ILE A 96 -0.07 7.51 -3.56
CA ILE A 96 1.28 7.78 -4.06
C ILE A 96 1.47 9.30 -4.06
N TYR A 97 2.50 9.78 -3.39
CA TYR A 97 2.69 11.21 -3.21
C TYR A 97 2.58 12.02 -4.51
N LEU A 98 3.29 11.60 -5.55
CA LEU A 98 3.28 12.36 -6.82
C LEU A 98 1.94 12.27 -7.55
N ILE A 99 1.30 11.10 -7.50
CA ILE A 99 0.06 10.87 -8.25
C ILE A 99 -1.15 11.44 -7.50
N SER A 100 -1.13 11.42 -6.17
CA SER A 100 -2.24 11.98 -5.40
C SER A 100 -2.41 13.48 -5.64
N ILE A 101 -1.33 14.19 -5.93
CA ILE A 101 -1.41 15.60 -6.28
C ILE A 101 -2.08 15.81 -7.64
N ILE A 102 -1.89 14.87 -8.56
CA ILE A 102 -2.42 14.96 -9.92
C ILE A 102 -3.87 14.50 -10.01
N LEU A 103 -4.23 13.46 -9.25
CA LEU A 103 -5.54 12.82 -9.35
C LEU A 103 -6.60 13.42 -8.43
N ILE A 104 -6.19 14.28 -7.52
CA ILE A 104 -7.12 15.00 -6.69
C ILE A 104 -7.66 16.20 -7.43
#